data_f808a1559435693e0dba93e1c211d5f0
#
_entry.id   f808a1559435693e0dba93e1c211d5f0
#
_cell.length_a   1.000
_cell.length_b   1.000
_cell.length_c   1.000
_cell.angle_alpha   90.00
_cell.angle_beta   90.00
_cell.angle_gamma   90.00
#
_symmetry.space_group_name_H-M   'P 1'
#
loop_
_entity.id
_entity.type
_entity.pdbx_description
1 polymer ?
#
loop_
_entity_poly.entity_id
_entity_poly.type
_entity_poly.pdbx_seq_one_letter_code
_entity_poly.pdbx_strand_id
1 'polypeptide(L)'
;MRGTVLSEEETREAVREALDSLPEEFAERLREVPVIVEDDGPPGLMGLYDPRGGLPRIVIYRHMNRTAEDVRRTVLHEVGHHFGMNEQQIRGLGY
;
A
#
# COMPACT_ATOMS: atom_id res chain seq x y z
N MET A 1 -2.51 25.43 -9.40
CA MET A 1 -2.48 24.54 -9.30
C MET A 1 -3.03 23.68 -8.80
N ARG A 2 -3.24 23.36 -8.73
CA ARG A 2 -3.76 22.47 -8.38
C ARG A 2 -3.48 21.52 -7.67
N GLY A 3 -3.75 21.48 -6.34
CA GLY A 3 -3.32 20.32 -5.71
C GLY A 3 -3.71 19.13 -6.55
N THR A 4 -2.78 18.45 -7.00
CA THR A 4 -3.04 17.38 -7.92
C THR A 4 -2.82 16.05 -7.22
N VAL A 5 -3.66 15.07 -7.54
CA VAL A 5 -3.37 13.71 -7.15
C VAL A 5 -2.43 13.12 -8.20
N LEU A 6 -1.73 12.07 -7.82
CA LEU A 6 -0.88 11.36 -8.76
C LEU A 6 -1.74 10.67 -9.81
N SER A 7 -1.22 10.50 -11.01
CA SER A 7 -1.89 9.71 -12.02
C SER A 7 -1.87 8.25 -11.59
N GLU A 8 -2.66 7.43 -12.27
CA GLU A 8 -2.65 6.00 -11.99
C GLU A 8 -1.26 5.41 -12.22
N GLU A 9 -0.60 5.84 -13.29
CA GLU A 9 0.72 5.34 -13.61
C GLU A 9 1.75 5.77 -12.57
N GLU A 10 1.69 7.03 -12.12
CA GLU A 10 2.59 7.51 -11.07
C GLU A 10 2.37 6.76 -9.78
N THR A 11 1.10 6.46 -9.46
CA THR A 11 0.79 5.70 -8.26
C THR A 11 1.36 4.29 -8.34
N ARG A 12 1.20 3.63 -9.49
CA ARG A 12 1.72 2.29 -9.67
C ARG A 12 3.24 2.26 -9.57
N GLU A 13 3.89 3.30 -10.07
CA GLU A 13 5.34 3.40 -9.98
C GLU A 13 5.78 3.52 -8.52
N ALA A 14 5.06 4.34 -7.74
CA ALA A 14 5.38 4.51 -6.33
C ALA A 14 5.15 3.20 -5.57
N VAL A 15 4.10 2.44 -5.92
CA VAL A 15 3.86 1.13 -5.34
C VAL A 15 5.04 0.20 -5.63
N ARG A 16 5.49 0.17 -6.88
CA ARG A 16 6.61 -0.69 -7.26
C ARG A 16 7.87 -0.33 -6.49
N GLU A 17 8.14 0.96 -6.36
CA GLU A 17 9.31 1.40 -5.61
C GLU A 17 9.23 1.02 -4.15
N ALA A 18 8.03 1.11 -3.56
CA ALA A 18 7.85 0.71 -2.17
C ALA A 18 8.16 -0.78 -1.99
N LEU A 19 7.64 -1.61 -2.88
CA LEU A 19 7.86 -3.05 -2.79
C LEU A 19 9.32 -3.40 -3.04
N ASP A 20 9.96 -2.69 -3.97
CA ASP A 20 11.38 -2.92 -4.28
C ASP A 20 12.29 -2.52 -3.13
N SER A 21 11.81 -1.67 -2.23
CA SER A 21 12.61 -1.25 -1.08
C SER A 21 12.65 -2.30 0.04
N LEU A 22 11.81 -3.34 -0.06
CA LEU A 22 11.76 -4.37 0.96
C LEU A 22 12.93 -5.33 0.83
N PRO A 23 13.38 -5.89 1.96
CA PRO A 23 14.37 -6.96 1.90
C PRO A 23 13.85 -8.12 1.04
N GLU A 24 14.76 -8.80 0.40
CA GLU A 24 14.43 -9.87 -0.55
C GLU A 24 13.50 -10.91 0.06
N GLU A 25 13.74 -11.29 1.30
CA GLU A 25 12.94 -12.33 1.94
C GLU A 25 11.47 -11.92 2.11
N PHE A 26 11.22 -10.62 2.32
CA PHE A 26 9.86 -10.14 2.43
C PHE A 26 9.24 -9.97 1.05
N ALA A 27 10.00 -9.47 0.09
CA ALA A 27 9.52 -9.32 -1.27
C ALA A 27 9.09 -10.66 -1.85
N GLU A 28 9.85 -11.70 -1.55
CA GLU A 28 9.55 -13.05 -2.01
C GLU A 28 8.20 -13.51 -1.50
N ARG A 29 7.92 -13.24 -0.23
CA ARG A 29 6.66 -13.65 0.39
C ARG A 29 5.46 -12.86 -0.09
N LEU A 30 5.69 -11.71 -0.74
CA LEU A 30 4.63 -10.89 -1.28
C LEU A 30 4.39 -11.13 -2.76
N ARG A 31 5.14 -12.05 -3.36
CA ARG A 31 5.10 -12.23 -4.80
C ARG A 31 3.71 -12.57 -5.31
N GLU A 32 2.93 -13.29 -4.51
CA GLU A 32 1.59 -13.69 -4.92
C GLU A 32 0.49 -12.85 -4.30
N VAL A 33 0.85 -11.73 -3.69
CA VAL A 33 -0.12 -10.82 -3.11
C VAL A 33 -0.25 -9.62 -4.05
N PRO A 34 -1.36 -9.56 -4.81
CA PRO A 34 -1.51 -8.43 -5.72
C PRO A 34 -1.71 -7.13 -4.97
N VAL A 35 -1.12 -6.06 -5.47
CA VAL A 35 -1.36 -4.71 -4.98
C VAL A 35 -2.14 -3.99 -6.08
N ILE A 36 -3.36 -3.62 -5.76
CA ILE A 36 -4.32 -3.08 -6.70
C ILE A 36 -4.47 -1.59 -6.43
N VAL A 37 -4.47 -0.78 -7.48
CA VAL A 37 -4.71 0.66 -7.36
C VAL A 37 -6.15 0.94 -7.79
N GLU A 38 -6.93 1.51 -6.87
CA GLU A 38 -8.29 1.95 -7.15
C GLU A 38 -8.34 3.45 -6.98
N ASP A 39 -9.26 4.12 -7.68
CA ASP A 39 -9.35 5.56 -7.55
C ASP A 39 -9.89 5.96 -6.18
N ASP A 40 -11.00 5.35 -5.76
CA ASP A 40 -11.68 5.72 -4.53
C ASP A 40 -12.09 4.49 -3.75
N GLY A 41 -12.23 4.67 -2.45
CA GLY A 41 -12.69 3.63 -1.56
C GLY A 41 -13.56 4.22 -0.47
N PRO A 42 -13.75 3.49 0.63
CA PRO A 42 -14.52 4.01 1.75
C PRO A 42 -13.92 5.33 2.26
N PRO A 43 -14.75 6.27 2.72
CA PRO A 43 -14.25 7.57 3.17
C PRO A 43 -13.16 7.43 4.22
N GLY A 44 -12.07 8.17 4.04
CA GLY A 44 -10.99 8.21 5.00
C GLY A 44 -10.00 7.06 4.93
N LEU A 45 -10.22 6.10 4.05
CA LEU A 45 -9.36 4.94 3.97
C LEU A 45 -8.31 5.14 2.88
N MET A 46 -7.04 5.05 3.25
CA MET A 46 -5.95 5.24 2.30
C MET A 46 -5.57 3.93 1.60
N GLY A 47 -5.77 2.81 2.27
CA GLY A 47 -5.47 1.50 1.71
C GLY A 47 -6.17 0.42 2.51
N LEU A 48 -6.08 -0.80 2.02
CA LEU A 48 -6.77 -1.92 2.65
C LEU A 48 -5.97 -3.19 2.43
N TYR A 49 -5.80 -3.97 3.47
CA TYR A 49 -5.32 -5.34 3.36
C TYR A 49 -6.54 -6.25 3.49
N ASP A 50 -6.78 -7.08 2.49
CA ASP A 50 -7.95 -7.94 2.44
C ASP A 50 -7.50 -9.40 2.32
N PRO A 51 -7.55 -10.17 3.41
CA PRO A 51 -7.12 -11.56 3.38
C PRO A 51 -8.23 -12.54 3.01
N ARG A 52 -9.43 -12.05 2.70
CA ARG A 52 -10.59 -12.91 2.53
C ARG A 52 -10.44 -13.89 1.37
N GLY A 53 -11.06 -15.04 1.51
CA GLY A 53 -11.09 -16.04 0.46
C GLY A 53 -9.79 -16.80 0.29
N GLY A 54 -8.84 -16.62 1.20
CA GLY A 54 -7.55 -17.28 1.09
C GLY A 54 -6.66 -16.70 0.01
N LEU A 55 -7.08 -15.59 -0.60
CA LEU A 55 -6.31 -14.91 -1.64
C LEU A 55 -6.07 -13.47 -1.20
N PRO A 56 -5.09 -13.25 -0.33
CA PRO A 56 -4.86 -11.91 0.22
C PRO A 56 -4.50 -10.92 -0.88
N ARG A 57 -4.95 -9.68 -0.69
CA ARG A 57 -4.65 -8.60 -1.62
C ARG A 57 -4.51 -7.30 -0.85
N ILE A 58 -3.82 -6.35 -1.46
CA ILE A 58 -3.66 -5.01 -0.91
C ILE A 58 -4.27 -4.04 -1.92
N VAL A 59 -5.06 -3.10 -1.43
CA VAL A 59 -5.68 -2.08 -2.28
C VAL A 59 -5.17 -0.72 -1.83
N ILE A 60 -4.77 0.11 -2.78
CA ILE A 60 -4.31 1.47 -2.53
C ILE A 60 -5.31 2.41 -3.20
N TYR A 61 -5.85 3.35 -2.43
CA TYR A 61 -6.86 4.29 -2.96
C TYR A 61 -6.15 5.56 -3.39
N ARG A 62 -6.06 5.75 -4.72
CA ARG A 62 -5.22 6.76 -5.33
C ARG A 62 -5.55 8.18 -4.87
N HIS A 63 -6.83 8.50 -4.76
CA HIS A 63 -7.21 9.86 -4.41
C HIS A 63 -6.92 10.21 -2.95
N MET A 64 -6.63 9.22 -2.12
CA MET A 64 -6.27 9.44 -0.73
C MET A 64 -4.76 9.46 -0.50
N ASN A 65 -3.98 9.23 -1.55
CA ASN A 65 -2.51 9.18 -1.46
C ASN A 65 -1.95 10.17 -2.46
N ARG A 66 -1.74 11.40 -2.01
CA ARG A 66 -1.46 12.50 -2.92
C ARG A 66 -0.01 12.59 -3.37
N THR A 67 0.90 12.00 -2.64
CA THR A 67 2.32 12.04 -2.98
C THR A 67 2.87 10.63 -3.04
N ALA A 68 4.03 10.48 -3.68
CA ALA A 68 4.69 9.19 -3.72
C ALA A 68 5.02 8.69 -2.32
N GLU A 69 5.34 9.62 -1.40
CA GLU A 69 5.62 9.27 -0.02
C GLU A 69 4.37 8.72 0.66
N ASP A 70 3.21 9.31 0.39
CA ASP A 70 1.96 8.80 0.94
C ASP A 70 1.70 7.38 0.46
N VAL A 71 1.88 7.15 -0.84
CA VAL A 71 1.67 5.82 -1.43
C VAL A 71 2.62 4.82 -0.77
N ARG A 72 3.88 5.18 -0.65
CA ARG A 72 4.88 4.30 -0.06
C ARG A 72 4.50 3.92 1.36
N ARG A 73 4.12 4.91 2.16
CA ARG A 73 3.74 4.64 3.55
C ARG A 73 2.53 3.73 3.63
N THR A 74 1.53 3.98 2.78
CA THR A 74 0.32 3.16 2.78
C THR A 74 0.63 1.73 2.37
N VAL A 75 1.45 1.53 1.33
CA VAL A 75 1.84 0.19 0.90
C VAL A 75 2.51 -0.55 2.05
N LEU A 76 3.48 0.09 2.69
CA LEU A 76 4.23 -0.57 3.75
C LEU A 76 3.35 -0.84 4.97
N HIS A 77 2.37 0.02 5.22
CA HIS A 77 1.41 -0.19 6.29
C HIS A 77 0.61 -1.48 6.05
N GLU A 78 0.07 -1.64 4.83
CA GLU A 78 -0.74 -2.80 4.52
C GLU A 78 0.12 -4.07 4.43
N VAL A 79 1.35 -3.94 3.96
CA VAL A 79 2.30 -5.05 3.98
C VAL A 79 2.51 -5.53 5.42
N GLY A 80 2.61 -4.59 6.37
CA GLY A 80 2.73 -4.94 7.78
C GLY A 80 1.58 -5.81 8.25
N HIS A 81 0.36 -5.47 7.84
CA HIS A 81 -0.81 -6.29 8.20
C HIS A 81 -0.73 -7.68 7.61
N HIS A 82 -0.22 -7.79 6.38
CA HIS A 82 -0.06 -9.11 5.76
C HIS A 82 0.90 -9.98 6.57
N PHE A 83 1.90 -9.39 7.20
CA PHE A 83 2.84 -10.12 8.02
C PHE A 83 2.39 -10.27 9.47
N GLY A 84 1.13 -9.90 9.76
CA GLY A 84 0.56 -10.15 11.07
C GLY A 84 0.81 -9.06 12.10
N MET A 85 1.32 -7.90 11.67
CA MET A 85 1.57 -6.81 12.60
C MET A 85 0.27 -6.06 12.90
N ASN A 86 0.12 -5.60 14.15
CA ASN A 86 -1.02 -4.77 14.51
C ASN A 86 -0.68 -3.31 14.26
N GLU A 87 -1.69 -2.43 14.43
CA GLU A 87 -1.53 -1.01 14.15
C GLU A 87 -0.39 -0.39 14.94
N GLN A 88 -0.29 -0.76 16.21
CA GLN A 88 0.74 -0.19 17.08
C GLN A 88 2.14 -0.55 16.61
N GLN A 89 2.31 -1.80 16.21
CA GLN A 89 3.60 -2.27 15.71
C GLN A 89 4.00 -1.56 14.42
N ILE A 90 3.03 -1.39 13.51
CA ILE A 90 3.29 -0.75 12.23
C ILE A 90 3.66 0.72 12.46
N ARG A 91 2.93 1.41 13.33
CA ARG A 91 3.22 2.81 13.62
C ARG A 91 4.57 2.97 14.30
N GLY A 92 4.96 1.99 15.10
CA GLY A 92 6.27 2.02 15.72
C GLY A 92 7.41 1.96 14.73
N LEU A 93 7.14 1.45 13.52
CA LEU A 93 8.13 1.43 12.44
C LEU A 93 8.05 2.69 11.57
N GLY A 94 7.12 3.59 11.85
CA GLY A 94 6.97 4.83 11.09
C GLY A 94 5.97 4.74 9.95
N TYR A 95 5.17 3.70 9.92
CA TYR A 95 4.19 3.51 8.86
C TYR A 95 2.78 3.46 9.43
#